data_9376812aa6c94b683e7afd7f7e2501e0
#
_entry.id   9376812aa6c94b683e7afd7f7e2501e0
#
_cell.length_a   1.000
_cell.length_b   1.000
_cell.length_c   1.000
_cell.angle_alpha   90.00
_cell.angle_beta   90.00
_cell.angle_gamma   90.00
#
_symmetry.space_group_name_H-M   'P 1'
#
loop_
_entity.id
_entity.type
_entity.pdbx_description
1 polymer ?
#
loop_
_entity_poly.entity_id
_entity_poly.type
_entity_poly.pdbx_seq_one_letter_code
_entity_poly.pdbx_strand_id
1 'polypeptide(L)'
;MKLLMRAGVKLHHERAKVGTTAGWVVAAADNLGKMATIPAAQTSSTLVIPLSDLLVGETITAFSLVGSLQSGGNAVSITAELRKLTAAAAGGTDALVGAMAAPLSVTTNTILSSANAAKTGLSEVVAVDETFYLLVTCTTGAACTGELQGVLITTAAG
;
A
#
# COMPACT_ATOMS: atom_id res chain seq x y z
N MET A 1 26.30 -19.35 -11.90
CA MET A 1 26.27 -17.87 -11.82
C MET A 1 25.24 -17.51 -10.75
N LYS A 2 25.67 -17.11 -9.56
CA LYS A 2 24.76 -16.65 -8.51
C LYS A 2 24.20 -15.29 -8.94
N LEU A 3 22.92 -15.24 -9.27
CA LEU A 3 22.22 -13.98 -9.48
C LEU A 3 22.27 -13.21 -8.15
N LEU A 4 22.96 -12.09 -8.10
CA LEU A 4 23.00 -11.23 -6.93
C LEU A 4 21.62 -10.59 -6.80
N MET A 5 20.75 -11.17 -5.99
CA MET A 5 19.48 -10.56 -5.64
C MET A 5 19.76 -9.26 -4.89
N ARG A 6 19.35 -8.14 -5.42
CA ARG A 6 19.49 -6.84 -4.78
C ARG A 6 18.41 -6.68 -3.72
N ALA A 7 18.79 -6.91 -2.48
CA ALA A 7 18.04 -6.40 -1.34
C ALA A 7 17.95 -4.88 -1.43
N GLY A 8 16.81 -4.29 -1.07
CA GLY A 8 16.68 -2.85 -1.15
C GLY A 8 15.29 -2.33 -0.83
N VAL A 9 15.15 -1.04 -0.99
CA VAL A 9 13.87 -0.35 -0.94
C VAL A 9 13.40 -0.13 -2.37
N LYS A 10 12.22 -0.63 -2.70
CA LYS A 10 11.59 -0.49 -4.01
C LYS A 10 10.39 0.44 -3.89
N LEU A 11 10.33 1.45 -4.75
CA LEU A 11 9.19 2.35 -4.84
C LEU A 11 8.24 1.85 -5.94
N HIS A 12 7.04 1.49 -5.53
CA HIS A 12 5.98 1.05 -6.43
C HIS A 12 5.08 2.22 -6.79
N HIS A 13 4.97 2.50 -8.09
CA HIS A 13 4.07 3.49 -8.68
C HIS A 13 3.07 2.84 -9.65
N GLU A 14 2.82 1.55 -9.46
CA GLU A 14 1.94 0.82 -10.35
C GLU A 14 0.50 1.30 -10.29
N ARG A 15 -0.26 0.99 -11.34
CA ARG A 15 -1.66 1.35 -11.41
C ARG A 15 -2.44 0.74 -10.25
N ALA A 16 -2.74 1.58 -9.28
CA ALA A 16 -3.71 1.24 -8.24
C ALA A 16 -5.09 0.99 -8.87
N LYS A 17 -5.88 0.17 -8.21
CA LYS A 17 -7.29 -0.09 -8.55
C LYS A 17 -8.17 0.31 -7.38
N VAL A 18 -9.33 0.86 -7.67
CA VAL A 18 -10.36 1.06 -6.65
C VAL A 18 -10.74 -0.32 -6.11
N GLY A 19 -10.75 -0.46 -4.80
CA GLY A 19 -11.13 -1.69 -4.12
C GLY A 19 -12.65 -1.88 -4.06
N THR A 20 -13.10 -2.73 -3.16
CA THR A 20 -14.52 -3.07 -3.00
C THR A 20 -15.38 -1.90 -2.50
N THR A 21 -14.78 -0.98 -1.73
CA THR A 21 -15.45 0.24 -1.29
C THR A 21 -14.91 1.43 -2.09
N ALA A 22 -15.77 2.00 -2.93
CA ALA A 22 -15.42 3.13 -3.79
C ALA A 22 -15.10 4.40 -2.97
N GLY A 23 -14.48 5.37 -3.61
CA GLY A 23 -14.10 6.66 -3.01
C GLY A 23 -12.75 7.16 -3.52
N TRP A 24 -11.78 6.29 -3.71
CA TRP A 24 -10.53 6.64 -4.33
C TRP A 24 -10.68 6.97 -5.81
N VAL A 25 -9.98 7.99 -6.25
CA VAL A 25 -9.83 8.36 -7.66
C VAL A 25 -8.41 8.01 -8.08
N VAL A 26 -8.27 7.00 -8.92
CA VAL A 26 -6.98 6.57 -9.46
C VAL A 26 -6.52 7.60 -10.49
N ALA A 27 -5.28 8.05 -10.37
CA ALA A 27 -4.72 9.03 -11.29
C ALA A 27 -4.61 8.49 -12.71
N ALA A 28 -4.79 9.36 -13.69
CA ALA A 28 -4.49 9.04 -15.09
C ALA A 28 -3.00 8.74 -15.26
N ALA A 29 -2.66 7.96 -16.29
CA ALA A 29 -1.28 7.49 -16.53
C ALA A 29 -0.25 8.62 -16.75
N ASP A 30 -0.71 9.81 -17.07
CA ASP A 30 0.09 11.01 -17.31
C ASP A 30 0.24 11.94 -16.10
N ASN A 31 -0.41 11.60 -14.98
CA ASN A 31 -0.37 12.41 -13.77
C ASN A 31 0.87 12.04 -12.93
N LEU A 32 2.00 12.58 -13.32
CA LEU A 32 3.29 12.34 -12.68
C LEU A 32 3.27 12.73 -11.19
N GLY A 33 3.60 11.75 -10.34
CA GLY A 33 3.75 11.94 -8.89
C GLY A 33 2.50 11.66 -8.06
N LYS A 34 1.37 11.31 -8.67
CA LYS A 34 0.17 10.88 -7.96
C LYS A 34 -0.26 9.49 -8.40
N MET A 35 -0.45 8.59 -7.45
CA MET A 35 -1.03 7.28 -7.72
C MET A 35 -2.55 7.33 -7.62
N ALA A 36 -3.07 7.90 -6.54
CA ALA A 36 -4.49 8.04 -6.30
C ALA A 36 -4.79 9.18 -5.33
N THR A 37 -5.98 9.74 -5.42
CA THR A 37 -6.50 10.74 -4.46
C THR A 37 -7.79 10.24 -3.84
N ILE A 38 -8.07 10.66 -2.61
CA ILE A 38 -9.34 10.43 -1.95
C ILE A 38 -9.99 11.77 -1.62
N PRO A 39 -11.22 12.03 -2.08
CA PRO A 39 -11.95 13.25 -1.78
C PRO A 39 -12.48 13.23 -0.33
N ALA A 40 -13.09 14.33 0.07
CA ALA A 40 -13.73 14.47 1.37
C ALA A 40 -14.96 13.55 1.54
N ALA A 41 -15.35 13.33 2.79
CA ALA A 41 -16.56 12.61 3.19
C ALA A 41 -16.65 11.15 2.69
N GLN A 42 -15.52 10.44 2.70
CA GLN A 42 -15.47 9.03 2.33
C GLN A 42 -15.39 8.13 3.57
N THR A 43 -16.09 7.01 3.54
CA THR A 43 -16.09 6.04 4.65
C THR A 43 -15.44 4.73 4.20
N SER A 44 -14.34 4.34 4.85
CA SER A 44 -13.65 3.06 4.64
C SER A 44 -13.39 2.72 3.16
N SER A 45 -13.05 3.74 2.37
CA SER A 45 -12.77 3.55 0.94
C SER A 45 -11.48 2.77 0.73
N THR A 46 -11.52 1.79 -0.16
CA THR A 46 -10.41 0.86 -0.38
C THR A 46 -9.72 1.09 -1.72
N LEU A 47 -8.39 0.95 -1.71
CA LEU A 47 -7.50 1.00 -2.87
C LEU A 47 -6.62 -0.23 -2.88
N VAL A 48 -6.51 -0.88 -4.03
CA VAL A 48 -5.62 -2.03 -4.24
C VAL A 48 -4.41 -1.58 -5.05
N ILE A 49 -3.21 -1.82 -4.53
CA ILE A 49 -1.93 -1.48 -5.16
C ILE A 49 -1.17 -2.78 -5.44
N PRO A 50 -1.16 -3.27 -6.69
CA PRO A 50 -0.37 -4.46 -7.04
C PRO A 50 1.13 -4.22 -6.85
N LEU A 51 1.87 -5.28 -6.53
CA LEU A 51 3.32 -5.27 -6.36
C LEU A 51 3.94 -6.28 -7.34
N SER A 52 4.30 -5.82 -8.54
CA SER A 52 4.70 -6.71 -9.64
C SER A 52 6.21 -6.91 -9.79
N ASP A 53 7.04 -6.11 -9.14
CA ASP A 53 8.50 -6.16 -9.29
C ASP A 53 9.22 -6.91 -8.14
N LEU A 54 8.48 -7.71 -7.37
CA LEU A 54 9.03 -8.61 -6.36
C LEU A 54 9.60 -9.86 -7.05
N LEU A 55 10.82 -10.22 -6.67
CA LEU A 55 11.50 -11.39 -7.24
C LEU A 55 11.32 -12.61 -6.34
N VAL A 56 11.11 -13.77 -6.95
CA VAL A 56 11.05 -15.06 -6.23
C VAL A 56 12.32 -15.26 -5.40
N GLY A 57 12.16 -15.59 -4.13
CA GLY A 57 13.23 -15.75 -3.16
C GLY A 57 13.59 -14.48 -2.39
N GLU A 58 13.12 -13.29 -2.78
CA GLU A 58 13.25 -12.11 -1.92
C GLU A 58 12.38 -12.26 -0.66
N THR A 59 12.85 -11.71 0.45
CA THR A 59 12.09 -11.64 1.70
C THR A 59 11.56 -10.22 1.89
N ILE A 60 10.26 -10.04 1.93
CA ILE A 60 9.64 -8.75 2.25
C ILE A 60 9.78 -8.51 3.76
N THR A 61 10.40 -7.42 4.15
CA THR A 61 10.67 -7.08 5.56
C THR A 61 9.87 -5.89 6.07
N ALA A 62 9.42 -5.01 5.17
CA ALA A 62 8.61 -3.86 5.54
C ALA A 62 7.84 -3.30 4.34
N PHE A 63 6.80 -2.51 4.62
CA PHE A 63 6.21 -1.59 3.67
C PHE A 63 5.91 -0.24 4.31
N SER A 64 5.81 0.81 3.51
CA SER A 64 5.29 2.11 3.95
C SER A 64 4.55 2.84 2.83
N LEU A 65 3.57 3.63 3.21
CA LEU A 65 2.85 4.52 2.31
C LEU A 65 3.65 5.81 2.11
N VAL A 66 3.57 6.36 0.91
CA VAL A 66 4.14 7.67 0.55
C VAL A 66 3.01 8.54 0.01
N GLY A 67 2.83 9.72 0.60
CA GLY A 67 1.75 10.63 0.21
C GLY A 67 1.48 11.69 1.25
N SER A 68 0.25 12.20 1.27
CA SER A 68 -0.18 13.20 2.25
C SER A 68 -1.66 13.06 2.60
N LEU A 69 -1.98 13.44 3.83
CA LEU A 69 -3.34 13.61 4.32
C LEU A 69 -3.55 15.07 4.66
N GLN A 70 -4.67 15.64 4.18
CA GLN A 70 -5.09 17.00 4.48
C GLN A 70 -6.36 16.94 5.32
N SER A 71 -6.27 17.36 6.56
CA SER A 71 -7.35 17.19 7.54
C SER A 71 -8.48 18.20 7.42
N GLY A 72 -8.19 19.39 6.87
CA GLY A 72 -9.19 20.47 6.84
C GLY A 72 -9.85 20.77 8.19
N GLY A 73 -9.18 20.45 9.30
CA GLY A 73 -9.71 20.59 10.67
C GLY A 73 -10.58 19.41 11.14
N ASN A 74 -10.73 18.36 10.35
CA ASN A 74 -11.49 17.16 10.70
C ASN A 74 -10.55 15.95 10.77
N ALA A 75 -11.04 14.84 11.31
CA ALA A 75 -10.27 13.59 11.36
C ALA A 75 -10.17 12.95 9.97
N VAL A 76 -8.99 12.48 9.65
CA VAL A 76 -8.72 11.58 8.53
C VAL A 76 -7.91 10.40 9.04
N SER A 77 -8.26 9.20 8.62
CA SER A 77 -7.54 7.99 9.00
C SER A 77 -7.22 7.13 7.80
N ILE A 78 -6.03 6.52 7.82
CA ILE A 78 -5.55 5.60 6.79
C ILE A 78 -4.89 4.39 7.43
N THR A 79 -5.10 3.22 6.85
CA THR A 79 -4.41 1.98 7.20
C THR A 79 -4.06 1.21 5.94
N ALA A 80 -3.13 0.28 6.06
CA ALA A 80 -2.74 -0.58 4.94
C ALA A 80 -2.42 -2.00 5.42
N GLU A 81 -2.75 -2.97 4.58
CA GLU A 81 -2.46 -4.38 4.73
C GLU A 81 -1.66 -4.88 3.54
N LEU A 82 -0.55 -5.57 3.79
CA LEU A 82 0.11 -6.39 2.77
C LEU A 82 -0.59 -7.73 2.71
N ARG A 83 -1.05 -8.09 1.54
CA ARG A 83 -1.76 -9.34 1.28
C ARG A 83 -1.09 -10.11 0.15
N LYS A 84 -1.29 -11.42 0.12
CA LYS A 84 -0.82 -12.28 -0.95
C LYS A 84 -1.94 -13.14 -1.51
N LEU A 85 -1.89 -13.35 -2.81
CA LEU A 85 -2.69 -14.31 -3.53
C LEU A 85 -1.78 -15.48 -3.89
N THR A 86 -2.13 -16.68 -3.45
CA THR A 86 -1.43 -17.91 -3.85
C THR A 86 -2.29 -18.65 -4.86
N ALA A 87 -1.72 -18.95 -6.02
CA ALA A 87 -2.41 -19.71 -7.06
C ALA A 87 -2.59 -21.16 -6.65
N ALA A 88 -3.79 -21.70 -6.86
CA ALA A 88 -4.09 -23.12 -6.63
C ALA A 88 -5.07 -23.64 -7.68
N ALA A 89 -5.01 -24.94 -7.98
CA ALA A 89 -5.87 -25.57 -9.00
C ALA A 89 -7.38 -25.50 -8.68
N ALA A 90 -7.74 -25.43 -7.39
CA ALA A 90 -9.13 -25.33 -6.92
C ALA A 90 -9.59 -23.87 -6.63
N GLY A 91 -8.83 -22.90 -7.11
CA GLY A 91 -9.02 -21.46 -6.80
C GLY A 91 -7.93 -20.95 -5.87
N GLY A 92 -7.51 -19.69 -6.10
CA GLY A 92 -6.47 -19.06 -5.29
C GLY A 92 -6.95 -18.73 -3.88
N THR A 93 -5.99 -18.59 -2.96
CA THR A 93 -6.24 -18.10 -1.59
C THR A 93 -5.70 -16.70 -1.43
N ASP A 94 -6.45 -15.85 -0.74
CA ASP A 94 -6.06 -14.50 -0.34
C ASP A 94 -5.73 -14.51 1.16
N ALA A 95 -4.50 -14.15 1.51
CA ALA A 95 -4.01 -14.20 2.88
C ALA A 95 -3.38 -12.87 3.30
N LEU A 96 -3.60 -12.48 4.56
CA LEU A 96 -2.92 -11.37 5.20
C LEU A 96 -1.47 -11.76 5.49
N VAL A 97 -0.50 -10.97 5.02
CA VAL A 97 0.92 -11.08 5.37
C VAL A 97 1.24 -10.19 6.56
N GLY A 98 0.73 -8.98 6.56
CA GLY A 98 0.86 -8.07 7.70
C GLY A 98 0.17 -6.73 7.47
N ALA A 99 -0.16 -6.06 8.56
CA ALA A 99 -0.90 -4.80 8.54
C ALA A 99 -0.19 -3.75 9.40
N MET A 100 -0.47 -2.47 9.16
CA MET A 100 -0.15 -1.41 10.11
C MET A 100 -0.77 -1.76 11.46
N ALA A 101 -0.04 -1.50 12.56
CA ALA A 101 -0.47 -1.89 13.92
C ALA A 101 -1.79 -1.22 14.34
N ALA A 102 -2.02 -0.01 13.85
CA ALA A 102 -3.26 0.73 14.00
C ALA A 102 -3.43 1.68 12.80
N PRO A 103 -4.66 2.12 12.50
CA PRO A 103 -4.85 3.22 11.56
C PRO A 103 -4.12 4.48 12.01
N LEU A 104 -3.40 5.12 11.07
CA LEU A 104 -2.89 6.47 11.31
C LEU A 104 -4.08 7.43 11.25
N SER A 105 -4.44 8.01 12.39
CA SER A 105 -5.52 8.99 12.50
C SER A 105 -4.95 10.36 12.84
N VAL A 106 -5.24 11.35 12.03
CA VAL A 106 -4.70 12.70 12.16
C VAL A 106 -5.81 13.76 12.03
N THR A 107 -5.60 14.90 12.70
CA THR A 107 -6.46 16.09 12.63
C THR A 107 -5.71 17.29 12.08
N THR A 108 -4.47 17.11 11.65
CA THR A 108 -3.62 18.10 11.01
C THR A 108 -3.06 17.55 9.70
N ASN A 109 -2.64 18.41 8.81
CA ASN A 109 -2.00 17.98 7.56
C ASN A 109 -0.74 17.17 7.87
N THR A 110 -0.65 15.99 7.30
CA THR A 110 0.39 15.01 7.62
C THR A 110 0.98 14.40 6.35
N ILE A 111 2.30 14.34 6.27
CA ILE A 111 3.02 13.61 5.22
C ILE A 111 3.12 12.16 5.66
N LEU A 112 2.73 11.24 4.77
CA LEU A 112 2.88 9.80 4.96
C LEU A 112 4.31 9.37 4.64
N SER A 113 4.90 8.61 5.54
CA SER A 113 6.29 8.15 5.44
C SER A 113 6.49 6.85 6.23
N SER A 114 7.69 6.29 6.15
CA SER A 114 8.09 5.13 6.94
C SER A 114 8.07 5.37 8.46
N ALA A 115 8.02 6.62 8.90
CA ALA A 115 7.97 6.96 10.32
C ALA A 115 6.56 6.85 10.92
N ASN A 116 5.50 6.97 10.12
CA ASN A 116 4.12 7.04 10.62
C ASN A 116 3.11 6.16 9.88
N ALA A 117 3.40 5.76 8.65
CA ALA A 117 2.47 4.99 7.81
C ALA A 117 3.17 3.73 7.27
N ALA A 118 3.65 2.88 8.17
CA ALA A 118 4.45 1.72 7.83
C ALA A 118 4.11 0.47 8.65
N LYS A 119 4.53 -0.68 8.13
CA LYS A 119 4.65 -1.95 8.83
C LYS A 119 6.07 -2.46 8.65
N THR A 120 6.74 -2.75 9.76
CA THR A 120 8.08 -3.36 9.82
C THR A 120 8.03 -4.74 10.46
N GLY A 121 9.15 -5.45 10.46
CA GLY A 121 9.27 -6.75 11.09
C GLY A 121 8.50 -7.86 10.37
N LEU A 122 8.31 -7.73 9.07
CA LEU A 122 7.81 -8.80 8.21
C LEU A 122 8.95 -9.78 7.87
N SER A 123 8.58 -11.00 7.51
CA SER A 123 9.53 -12.04 7.07
C SER A 123 8.83 -12.96 6.07
N GLU A 124 8.34 -12.37 4.97
CA GLU A 124 7.60 -13.08 3.94
C GLU A 124 8.50 -13.33 2.73
N VAL A 125 8.74 -14.59 2.42
CA VAL A 125 9.52 -14.98 1.24
C VAL A 125 8.60 -15.08 0.03
N VAL A 126 8.97 -14.41 -1.05
CA VAL A 126 8.21 -14.43 -2.31
C VAL A 126 8.37 -15.78 -3.00
N ALA A 127 7.29 -16.53 -3.18
CA ALA A 127 7.26 -17.79 -3.91
C ALA A 127 6.80 -17.62 -5.36
N VAL A 128 7.01 -18.65 -6.20
CA VAL A 128 6.77 -18.60 -7.65
C VAL A 128 5.29 -18.47 -8.02
N ASP A 129 4.40 -18.97 -7.19
CA ASP A 129 2.94 -19.04 -7.38
C ASP A 129 2.20 -17.94 -6.58
N GLU A 130 2.93 -16.97 -6.04
CA GLU A 130 2.39 -15.90 -5.22
C GLU A 130 2.45 -14.56 -5.94
N THR A 131 1.42 -13.76 -5.76
CA THR A 131 1.37 -12.35 -6.12
C THR A 131 0.98 -11.52 -4.90
N PHE A 132 1.56 -10.33 -4.78
CA PHE A 132 1.37 -9.47 -3.62
C PHE A 132 0.66 -8.18 -4.01
N TYR A 133 -0.08 -7.64 -3.06
CA TYR A 133 -0.70 -6.34 -3.18
C TYR A 133 -0.86 -5.67 -1.82
N LEU A 134 -0.96 -4.35 -1.81
CA LEU A 134 -1.39 -3.59 -0.65
C LEU A 134 -2.87 -3.24 -0.78
N LEU A 135 -3.61 -3.50 0.28
CA LEU A 135 -4.98 -3.01 0.46
C LEU A 135 -4.91 -1.80 1.39
N VAL A 136 -5.16 -0.62 0.83
CA VAL A 136 -5.19 0.64 1.59
C VAL A 136 -6.63 1.02 1.88
N THR A 137 -6.95 1.29 3.13
CA THR A 137 -8.28 1.77 3.55
C THR A 137 -8.17 3.16 4.13
N CYS A 138 -8.99 4.08 3.66
CA CYS A 138 -9.01 5.46 4.13
C CYS A 138 -10.43 5.93 4.43
N THR A 139 -10.55 6.71 5.51
CA THR A 139 -11.77 7.41 5.91
C THR A 139 -11.46 8.88 6.02
N THR A 140 -12.24 9.74 5.33
CA THR A 140 -12.06 11.19 5.33
C THR A 140 -13.30 11.89 5.87
N GLY A 141 -13.11 12.87 6.74
CA GLY A 141 -14.16 13.79 7.18
C GLY A 141 -14.59 14.79 6.10
N ALA A 142 -15.53 15.66 6.41
CA ALA A 142 -16.21 16.54 5.47
C ALA A 142 -15.29 17.52 4.70
N ALA A 143 -14.12 17.88 5.25
CA ALA A 143 -13.15 18.77 4.61
C ALA A 143 -11.77 18.10 4.41
N CYS A 144 -11.69 16.77 4.61
CA CYS A 144 -10.44 16.03 4.52
C CYS A 144 -10.22 15.49 3.11
N THR A 145 -8.97 15.44 2.69
CA THR A 145 -8.57 14.77 1.45
C THR A 145 -7.29 13.99 1.68
N GLY A 146 -6.96 13.08 0.79
CA GLY A 146 -5.71 12.35 0.82
C GLY A 146 -5.15 12.14 -0.57
N GLU A 147 -3.84 11.99 -0.62
CA GLU A 147 -3.10 11.69 -1.84
C GLU A 147 -2.06 10.61 -1.55
N LEU A 148 -2.07 9.55 -2.34
CA LEU A 148 -1.00 8.57 -2.39
C LEU A 148 -0.13 8.81 -3.62
N GLN A 149 1.18 8.84 -3.42
CA GLN A 149 2.19 8.97 -4.47
C GLN A 149 2.82 7.62 -4.79
N GLY A 150 2.84 6.70 -3.84
CA GLY A 150 3.38 5.36 -4.02
C GLY A 150 3.46 4.57 -2.72
N VAL A 151 4.09 3.42 -2.84
CA VAL A 151 4.39 2.52 -1.73
C VAL A 151 5.86 2.14 -1.79
N LEU A 152 6.56 2.20 -0.67
CA LEU A 152 7.90 1.65 -0.51
C LEU A 152 7.81 0.23 0.04
N ILE A 153 8.42 -0.71 -0.62
CA ILE A 153 8.60 -2.08 -0.15
C ILE A 153 10.07 -2.29 0.15
N THR A 154 10.37 -2.77 1.35
CA THR A 154 11.74 -3.14 1.73
C THR A 154 11.89 -4.64 1.64
N THR A 155 12.90 -5.10 0.91
CA THR A 155 13.22 -6.52 0.77
C THR A 155 14.64 -6.81 1.24
N ALA A 156 14.85 -8.04 1.72
CA ALA A 156 16.16 -8.63 1.94
C ALA A 156 16.43 -9.69 0.87
N ALA A 157 17.71 -9.94 0.58
CA ALA A 157 18.09 -11.10 -0.24
C ALA A 157 17.75 -12.39 0.49
N GLY A 158 17.20 -13.36 -0.22
CA GLY A 158 16.99 -14.71 0.29
C GLY A 158 18.27 -15.56 0.25
#